data_29cf2335741d955e48436b0fe7b9d342
#
_entry.id   29cf2335741d955e48436b0fe7b9d342
#
_cell.length_a   1.000
_cell.length_b   1.000
_cell.length_c   1.000
_cell.angle_alpha   90.00
_cell.angle_beta   90.00
_cell.angle_gamma   90.00
#
_symmetry.space_group_name_H-M   'P 1'
#
loop_
_entity.id
_entity.type
_entity.pdbx_description
1 polymer ?
#
loop_
_entity_poly.entity_id
_entity_poly.type
_entity_poly.pdbx_seq_one_letter_code
_entity_poly.pdbx_strand_id
1 'polypeptide(L)' 'MPNPDNSDRRALEAYHDQLTLAELQAGNHPLVFECRTCGHRQNLDVASLIRAHGPESRVAYIRRHTSCPVCIARQA' A
#
# COMPACT_ATOMS: atom_id res chain seq x y z
N MET A 1 -28.86 -7.02 3.44
CA MET A 1 -27.84 -6.21 4.11
C MET A 1 -26.62 -6.12 3.26
N PRO A 2 -26.13 -4.91 3.00
CA PRO A 2 -24.87 -4.80 2.31
C PRO A 2 -23.78 -5.46 3.14
N ASN A 3 -22.85 -6.12 2.45
CA ASN A 3 -21.76 -6.79 3.12
C ASN A 3 -20.85 -5.75 3.79
N PRO A 4 -20.83 -5.64 5.13
CA PRO A 4 -20.07 -4.60 5.81
C PRO A 4 -18.55 -4.68 5.54
N ASP A 5 -18.06 -5.87 5.23
CA ASP A 5 -16.63 -6.08 5.03
C ASP A 5 -16.07 -5.30 3.85
N ASN A 6 -16.84 -5.18 2.76
CA ASN A 6 -16.38 -4.44 1.57
C ASN A 6 -16.38 -2.94 1.80
N SER A 7 -17.39 -2.42 2.51
CA SER A 7 -17.44 -0.99 2.82
C SER A 7 -16.34 -0.58 3.78
N ASP A 8 -16.07 -1.41 4.80
CA ASP A 8 -15.01 -1.15 5.78
C ASP A 8 -13.63 -1.22 5.12
N ARG A 9 -13.42 -2.15 4.20
CA ARG A 9 -12.17 -2.25 3.46
C ARG A 9 -11.87 -1.00 2.65
N ARG A 10 -12.86 -0.50 1.92
CA ARG A 10 -12.69 0.72 1.11
C ARG A 10 -12.41 1.93 1.99
N ALA A 11 -13.10 2.04 3.11
CA ALA A 11 -12.90 3.13 4.05
C ALA A 11 -11.49 3.08 4.65
N LEU A 12 -11.00 1.89 5.04
CA LEU A 12 -9.67 1.70 5.57
C LEU A 12 -8.59 2.00 4.51
N GLU A 13 -8.78 1.55 3.29
CA GLU A 13 -7.85 1.82 2.20
C GLU A 13 -7.78 3.31 1.90
N ALA A 14 -8.91 3.99 1.83
CA ALA A 14 -8.96 5.43 1.60
C ALA A 14 -8.28 6.18 2.74
N TYR A 15 -8.50 5.75 3.98
CA TYR A 15 -7.85 6.34 5.14
C TYR A 15 -6.34 6.15 5.10
N HIS A 16 -5.89 4.92 4.82
CA HIS A 16 -4.47 4.61 4.73
C HIS A 16 -3.80 5.37 3.59
N ASP A 17 -4.48 5.55 2.46
CA ASP A 17 -3.93 6.26 1.32
C ASP A 17 -3.63 7.73 1.61
N GLN A 18 -4.32 8.32 2.58
CA GLN A 18 -4.10 9.70 2.99
C GLN A 18 -2.94 9.85 3.99
N LEU A 19 -2.54 8.76 4.63
CA LEU A 19 -1.46 8.79 5.60
C LEU A 19 -0.10 8.93 4.92
N THR A 20 0.83 9.56 5.63
CA THR A 20 2.22 9.59 5.20
C THR A 20 2.95 8.34 5.69
N LEU A 21 4.12 8.08 5.12
CA LEU A 21 4.96 6.97 5.57
C LEU A 21 5.38 7.14 7.03
N ALA A 22 5.65 8.38 7.46
CA ALA A 22 6.00 8.66 8.85
C ALA A 22 4.85 8.32 9.80
N GLU A 23 3.61 8.60 9.40
CA GLU A 23 2.43 8.27 10.20
C GLU A 23 2.24 6.75 10.32
N LEU A 24 2.47 6.01 9.23
CA LEU A 24 2.43 4.55 9.26
C LEU A 24 3.48 3.99 10.20
N GLN A 25 4.70 4.52 10.14
CA GLN A 25 5.79 4.06 11.00
C GLN A 25 5.49 4.36 12.46
N ALA A 26 5.01 5.57 12.77
CA ALA A 26 4.69 5.96 14.13
C ALA A 26 3.58 5.10 14.76
N GLY A 27 2.61 4.68 13.96
CA GLY A 27 1.51 3.82 14.42
C GLY A 27 1.77 2.33 14.28
N ASN A 28 2.94 1.92 13.82
CA ASN A 28 3.26 0.51 13.52
C ASN A 28 2.26 -0.14 12.58
N HIS A 29 1.73 0.63 11.63
CA HIS A 29 0.78 0.11 10.66
C HIS A 29 1.50 -0.63 9.55
N PRO A 30 1.08 -1.86 9.22
CA PRO A 30 1.65 -2.56 8.07
C PRO A 30 1.20 -1.92 6.77
N LEU A 31 2.09 -1.92 5.78
CA LEU A 31 1.73 -1.49 4.43
C LEU A 31 1.75 -2.71 3.52
N VAL A 32 0.58 -3.09 3.02
CA VAL A 32 0.43 -4.23 2.13
C VAL A 32 0.09 -3.72 0.73
N PHE A 33 0.86 -4.17 -0.26
CA PHE A 33 0.57 -3.93 -1.66
C PHE A 33 -0.13 -5.16 -2.23
N GLU A 34 -1.26 -4.93 -2.91
CA GLU A 34 -1.99 -5.97 -3.61
C GLU A 34 -2.14 -5.60 -5.08
N CYS A 35 -1.66 -6.45 -5.96
CA CYS A 35 -1.78 -6.24 -7.39
C CYS A 35 -3.21 -6.57 -7.85
N ARG A 36 -3.87 -5.60 -8.47
CA ARG A 36 -5.24 -5.79 -8.96
C ARG A 36 -5.30 -6.72 -10.17
N THR A 37 -4.19 -6.86 -10.89
CA THR A 37 -4.14 -7.67 -12.10
C THR A 37 -3.96 -9.15 -11.78
N CYS A 38 -3.03 -9.50 -10.90
CA CYS A 38 -2.70 -10.90 -10.62
C CYS A 38 -3.04 -11.34 -9.20
N GLY A 39 -3.44 -10.42 -8.32
CA GLY A 39 -3.77 -10.73 -6.94
C GLY A 39 -2.59 -10.94 -6.01
N HIS A 40 -1.37 -10.75 -6.49
CA HIS A 40 -0.18 -10.91 -5.67
C HIS A 40 -0.18 -9.91 -4.51
N ARG A 41 0.13 -10.37 -3.32
CA ARG A 41 0.24 -9.54 -2.12
C ARG A 41 1.66 -9.58 -1.60
N GLN A 42 2.13 -8.42 -1.15
CA GLN A 42 3.43 -8.33 -0.50
C GLN A 42 3.41 -7.25 0.58
N ASN A 43 4.17 -7.50 1.64
CA ASN A 43 4.36 -6.49 2.68
C ASN A 43 5.50 -5.57 2.25
N LEU A 44 5.24 -4.27 2.30
CA LEU A 44 6.25 -3.27 1.98
C LEU A 44 6.92 -2.81 3.27
N ASP A 45 8.24 -2.64 3.21
CA ASP A 45 9.01 -2.15 4.35
C ASP A 45 8.93 -0.63 4.40
N VAL A 46 8.16 -0.12 5.36
CA VAL A 46 7.93 1.32 5.51
C VAL A 46 9.25 2.07 5.74
N ALA A 47 10.16 1.52 6.53
CA ALA A 47 11.44 2.16 6.80
C ALA A 47 12.27 2.33 5.53
N SER A 48 12.29 1.32 4.67
CA SER A 48 12.96 1.39 3.38
C SER A 48 12.33 2.41 2.45
N LEU A 49 11.00 2.49 2.45
CA LEU A 49 10.26 3.46 1.65
C LEU A 49 10.53 4.89 2.11
N ILE A 50 10.65 5.11 3.42
CA ILE A 50 11.00 6.42 3.96
C ILE A 50 12.39 6.85 3.47
N ARG A 51 13.34 5.92 3.46
CA ARG A 51 14.68 6.21 2.95
C ARG A 51 14.71 6.54 1.47
N ALA A 52 13.86 5.87 0.69
CA ALA A 52 13.82 6.06 -0.75
C ALA A 52 13.00 7.28 -1.17
N HIS A 53 11.87 7.53 -0.52
CA HIS A 53 10.89 8.53 -0.94
C HIS A 53 10.69 9.68 0.04
N GLY A 54 11.16 9.53 1.27
CA GLY A 54 10.98 10.52 2.32
C GLY A 54 9.77 10.23 3.20
N PRO A 55 9.80 10.70 4.46
CA PRO A 55 8.73 10.41 5.43
C PRO A 55 7.40 11.10 5.10
N GLU A 56 7.43 12.16 4.32
CA GLU A 56 6.24 12.93 3.96
C GLU A 56 5.47 12.34 2.78
N SER A 57 6.01 11.33 2.11
CA SER A 57 5.34 10.68 0.98
C SER A 57 4.08 9.98 1.45
N ARG A 58 3.00 10.14 0.68
CA ARG A 58 1.72 9.52 1.01
C ARG A 58 1.64 8.10 0.49
N VAL A 59 0.88 7.27 1.19
CA VAL A 59 0.67 5.87 0.80
C VAL A 59 0.12 5.76 -0.61
N ALA A 60 -0.80 6.64 -1.00
CA ALA A 60 -1.37 6.65 -2.35
C ALA A 60 -0.28 6.81 -3.43
N TYR A 61 0.68 7.68 -3.17
CA TYR A 61 1.82 7.86 -4.08
C TYR A 61 2.63 6.58 -4.20
N ILE A 62 2.94 5.95 -3.07
CA ILE A 62 3.72 4.72 -3.05
C ILE A 62 3.01 3.61 -3.83
N ARG A 63 1.70 3.46 -3.64
CA ARG A 63 0.92 2.44 -4.36
C ARG A 63 0.93 2.64 -5.87
N ARG A 64 0.88 3.89 -6.33
CA ARG A 64 0.94 4.21 -7.76
C ARG A 64 2.28 3.85 -8.38
N HIS A 65 3.35 4.00 -7.63
CA HIS A 65 4.70 3.82 -8.14
C HIS A 65 5.31 2.47 -7.78
N THR A 66 4.55 1.60 -7.11
CA THR A 66 5.00 0.24 -6.80
C THR A 66 4.61 -0.69 -7.93
N SER A 67 5.59 -1.39 -8.47
CA SER A 67 5.36 -2.37 -9.52
C SER A 67 5.23 -3.77 -8.93
N CYS A 68 4.32 -4.56 -9.50
CA CYS A 68 4.13 -5.94 -9.08
C CYS A 68 5.26 -6.81 -9.64
N PRO A 69 6.07 -7.46 -8.80
CA PRO A 69 7.18 -8.28 -9.28
C PRO A 69 6.72 -9.50 -10.09
N VAL A 70 5.53 -10.02 -9.77
CA VAL A 70 4.96 -11.16 -10.50
C VAL A 70 4.56 -10.75 -11.90
N CYS A 71 3.91 -9.59 -12.05
CA CYS A 71 3.53 -9.07 -13.37
C CYS A 71 4.74 -8.74 -14.22
N ILE A 72 5.78 -8.16 -13.62
CA ILE A 72 7.03 -7.85 -14.32
C ILE A 72 7.68 -9.14 -14.83
N ALA A 73 7.74 -10.17 -13.99
CA ALA A 73 8.31 -11.46 -14.39
C ALA A 73 7.54 -12.10 -15.54
N ARG A 74 6.21 -11.93 -15.59
CA ARG A 74 5.38 -12.48 -16.67
C ARG A 74 5.54 -11.72 -17.98
N GLN A 75 5.90 -10.43 -17.92
CA GLN A 75 6.10 -9.63 -19.13
C GLN A 75 7.50 -9.83 -19.74
N ALA A 76 8.40 -10.35 -18.98
CA ALA A 76 9.75 -10.68 -19.47
C ALA A 76 9.81 -12.03 -20.25
#